data_17a549faa1de561bf533a197960ebad5
#
_entry.id   17a549faa1de561bf533a197960ebad5
#
_cell.length_a   1.000
_cell.length_b   1.000
_cell.length_c   1.000
_cell.angle_alpha   90.00
_cell.angle_beta   90.00
_cell.angle_gamma   90.00
#
_symmetry.space_group_name_H-M   'P 1'
#
loop_
_entity.id
_entity.type
_entity.pdbx_description
1 polymer ?
#
loop_
_entity_poly.entity_id
_entity_poly.type
_entity_poly.pdbx_seq_one_letter_code
_entity_poly.pdbx_strand_id
1 'polypeptide(L)'
;MRIKFLSVILSFLLMSIAISSCLDSDENYEYSSDATIRAFGIDTITKGVYYKFTIDQLKREIYNVDSLPMGADSIIKRILIDTLTVTGWVTSGLNDTVFNMNDSVDLRKPIKLKVHAADGITTREYTIKVNVHTQDPDSLIWREMPSLPASPASGKQRSVVLNEDLLVYTSTTTAYRTSVSNPASIQWGNLITISGLPSDAKLISTTDYILQQRMEKHSTPIMVQIGKKWICRECTW
;
A
#
# COMPACT_ATOMS: atom_id res chain seq x y z
N MET A 1 -35.87 -72.86 35.89
CA MET A 1 -36.21 -71.93 34.77
C MET A 1 -36.19 -70.43 35.14
N ARG A 2 -36.45 -70.05 36.42
CA ARG A 2 -36.56 -68.62 36.84
C ARG A 2 -35.26 -67.81 36.82
N ILE A 3 -34.11 -68.45 37.07
CA ILE A 3 -32.79 -67.70 37.09
C ILE A 3 -32.31 -67.29 35.70
N LYS A 4 -32.55 -68.11 34.67
CA LYS A 4 -32.19 -67.79 33.31
C LYS A 4 -32.99 -66.60 32.74
N PHE A 5 -34.25 -66.49 33.14
CA PHE A 5 -35.14 -65.41 32.78
C PHE A 5 -34.72 -64.08 33.42
N LEU A 6 -34.27 -64.13 34.67
CA LEU A 6 -33.79 -62.96 35.41
C LEU A 6 -32.48 -62.39 34.78
N SER A 7 -31.58 -63.27 34.36
CA SER A 7 -30.31 -62.81 33.70
C SER A 7 -30.53 -62.17 32.34
N VAL A 8 -31.52 -62.62 31.60
CA VAL A 8 -31.89 -62.02 30.30
C VAL A 8 -32.49 -60.61 30.52
N ILE A 9 -33.37 -60.47 31.51
CA ILE A 9 -33.97 -59.17 31.82
C ILE A 9 -32.89 -58.18 32.33
N LEU A 10 -31.97 -58.65 33.18
CA LEU A 10 -30.85 -57.84 33.66
C LEU A 10 -29.90 -57.40 32.55
N SER A 11 -29.63 -58.29 31.58
CA SER A 11 -28.82 -57.98 30.39
C SER A 11 -29.49 -56.93 29.47
N PHE A 12 -30.81 -57.04 29.29
CA PHE A 12 -31.56 -56.03 28.51
C PHE A 12 -31.60 -54.66 29.23
N LEU A 13 -31.72 -54.69 30.57
CA LEU A 13 -31.70 -53.45 31.35
C LEU A 13 -30.35 -52.75 31.32
N LEU A 14 -29.25 -53.51 31.37
CA LEU A 14 -27.90 -52.97 31.25
C LEU A 14 -27.61 -52.42 29.84
N MET A 15 -28.15 -53.12 28.84
CA MET A 15 -27.98 -52.66 27.42
C MET A 15 -28.78 -51.37 27.13
N SER A 16 -29.95 -51.18 27.74
CA SER A 16 -30.73 -49.95 27.59
C SER A 16 -30.09 -48.75 28.26
N ILE A 17 -29.36 -48.94 29.36
CA ILE A 17 -28.60 -47.85 30.02
C ILE A 17 -27.38 -47.43 29.18
N ALA A 18 -26.72 -48.38 28.52
CA ALA A 18 -25.56 -48.09 27.67
C ALA A 18 -25.91 -47.28 26.41
N ILE A 19 -27.13 -47.43 25.87
CA ILE A 19 -27.56 -46.68 24.68
C ILE A 19 -28.05 -45.27 25.01
N SER A 20 -28.54 -45.02 26.22
CA SER A 20 -28.98 -43.68 26.62
C SER A 20 -27.81 -42.72 26.93
N SER A 21 -26.61 -43.26 27.24
CA SER A 21 -25.42 -42.45 27.50
C SER A 21 -24.80 -41.76 26.25
N CYS A 22 -25.21 -42.14 25.04
CA CYS A 22 -24.72 -41.54 23.80
C CYS A 22 -25.67 -40.47 23.21
N LEU A 23 -26.82 -40.21 23.84
CA LEU A 23 -27.79 -39.24 23.29
C LEU A 23 -27.74 -37.86 23.95
N ASP A 24 -26.90 -37.69 24.98
CA ASP A 24 -26.75 -36.41 25.66
C ASP A 24 -25.46 -35.72 25.20
N SER A 25 -25.37 -35.49 23.92
CA SER A 25 -24.49 -34.43 23.42
C SER A 25 -25.33 -33.14 23.41
N ASP A 26 -25.37 -32.47 24.54
CA ASP A 26 -25.54 -31.02 24.56
C ASP A 26 -24.36 -30.44 23.78
N GLU A 27 -24.45 -30.52 22.46
CA GLU A 27 -23.57 -29.74 21.61
C GLU A 27 -23.94 -28.27 21.87
N ASN A 28 -23.33 -27.68 22.89
CA ASN A 28 -23.19 -26.26 22.98
C ASN A 28 -22.40 -25.82 21.74
N TYR A 29 -23.10 -25.59 20.66
CA TYR A 29 -22.53 -24.96 19.47
C TYR A 29 -22.15 -23.54 19.86
N GLU A 30 -20.92 -23.35 20.32
CA GLU A 30 -20.34 -22.01 20.42
C GLU A 30 -20.16 -21.50 19.02
N TYR A 31 -21.02 -20.60 18.61
CA TYR A 31 -20.88 -19.92 17.34
C TYR A 31 -19.59 -19.11 17.33
N SER A 32 -18.83 -19.23 16.25
CA SER A 32 -17.55 -18.53 16.10
C SER A 32 -17.72 -17.02 16.20
N SER A 33 -16.91 -16.38 17.03
CA SER A 33 -16.77 -14.92 17.13
C SER A 33 -15.84 -14.32 16.06
N ASP A 34 -15.43 -15.13 15.07
CA ASP A 34 -14.54 -14.67 14.01
C ASP A 34 -15.29 -13.82 12.97
N ALA A 35 -15.03 -12.52 12.99
CA ALA A 35 -15.53 -11.53 12.04
C ALA A 35 -14.43 -11.08 11.03
N THR A 36 -13.47 -11.96 10.69
CA THR A 36 -12.40 -11.61 9.78
C THR A 36 -12.74 -11.91 8.32
N ILE A 37 -12.28 -11.04 7.40
CA ILE A 37 -12.22 -11.34 5.98
C ILE A 37 -10.94 -12.12 5.72
N ARG A 38 -11.06 -13.34 5.19
CA ARG A 38 -9.93 -14.27 4.93
C ARG A 38 -9.45 -14.21 3.48
N ALA A 39 -10.34 -13.95 2.55
CA ALA A 39 -10.00 -13.77 1.14
C ALA A 39 -10.87 -12.67 0.54
N PHE A 40 -10.26 -11.90 -0.37
CA PHE A 40 -10.93 -10.85 -1.12
C PHE A 40 -10.34 -10.78 -2.53
N GLY A 41 -11.20 -10.65 -3.53
CA GLY A 41 -10.85 -10.48 -4.93
C GLY A 41 -11.97 -9.78 -5.68
N ILE A 42 -11.60 -9.13 -6.76
CA ILE A 42 -12.53 -8.52 -7.72
C ILE A 42 -12.45 -9.26 -9.05
N ASP A 43 -13.50 -9.13 -9.85
CA ASP A 43 -13.53 -9.68 -11.20
C ASP A 43 -12.39 -9.09 -12.07
N THR A 44 -12.05 -9.78 -13.14
CA THR A 44 -10.93 -9.44 -14.01
C THR A 44 -11.18 -8.13 -14.75
N ILE A 45 -10.21 -7.22 -14.68
CA ILE A 45 -10.21 -5.97 -15.43
C ILE A 45 -9.74 -6.22 -16.86
N THR A 46 -8.73 -7.06 -17.00
CA THR A 46 -8.23 -7.54 -18.28
C THR A 46 -8.33 -9.05 -18.29
N LYS A 47 -8.86 -9.64 -19.38
CA LYS A 47 -9.07 -11.08 -19.50
C LYS A 47 -7.81 -11.87 -19.11
N GLY A 48 -7.93 -12.70 -18.08
CA GLY A 48 -6.86 -13.56 -17.58
C GLY A 48 -5.85 -12.90 -16.65
N VAL A 49 -6.04 -11.62 -16.26
CA VAL A 49 -5.18 -10.93 -15.30
C VAL A 49 -5.94 -10.75 -13.99
N TYR A 50 -5.41 -11.36 -12.93
CA TYR A 50 -5.93 -11.24 -11.57
C TYR A 50 -5.04 -10.35 -10.74
N TYR A 51 -5.62 -9.37 -10.07
CA TYR A 51 -4.90 -8.46 -9.18
C TYR A 51 -4.97 -8.96 -7.74
N LYS A 52 -3.81 -9.06 -7.11
CA LYS A 52 -3.70 -9.52 -5.73
C LYS A 52 -4.07 -8.40 -4.76
N PHE A 53 -4.99 -8.72 -3.85
CA PHE A 53 -5.35 -7.85 -2.73
C PHE A 53 -4.66 -8.30 -1.44
N THR A 54 -4.22 -7.33 -0.66
CA THR A 54 -3.68 -7.52 0.68
C THR A 54 -4.76 -7.15 1.69
N ILE A 55 -4.97 -8.02 2.67
CA ILE A 55 -5.91 -7.81 3.77
C ILE A 55 -5.10 -7.49 5.02
N ASP A 56 -5.06 -6.22 5.41
CA ASP A 56 -4.44 -5.79 6.67
C ASP A 56 -5.45 -5.94 7.81
N GLN A 57 -5.30 -7.01 8.58
CA GLN A 57 -6.20 -7.33 9.68
C GLN A 57 -6.10 -6.33 10.85
N LEU A 58 -4.96 -5.67 11.02
CA LEU A 58 -4.73 -4.70 12.09
C LEU A 58 -5.38 -3.35 11.76
N LYS A 59 -5.15 -2.87 10.54
CA LYS A 59 -5.74 -1.62 10.04
C LYS A 59 -7.17 -1.80 9.57
N ARG A 60 -7.59 -3.05 9.34
CA ARG A 60 -8.87 -3.41 8.74
C ARG A 60 -9.04 -2.76 7.36
N GLU A 61 -8.00 -2.83 6.57
CA GLU A 61 -7.95 -2.31 5.21
C GLU A 61 -7.67 -3.42 4.21
N ILE A 62 -8.32 -3.34 3.06
CA ILE A 62 -8.10 -4.23 1.92
C ILE A 62 -7.67 -3.36 0.75
N TYR A 63 -6.52 -3.66 0.18
CA TYR A 63 -5.97 -2.88 -0.93
C TYR A 63 -5.11 -3.73 -1.87
N ASN A 64 -5.02 -3.31 -3.11
CA ASN A 64 -4.09 -3.89 -4.08
C ASN A 64 -2.71 -3.21 -3.94
N VAL A 65 -1.66 -4.04 -3.85
CA VAL A 65 -0.27 -3.55 -3.79
C VAL A 65 0.14 -3.02 -5.17
N ASP A 66 -0.09 -3.83 -6.20
CA ASP A 66 0.13 -3.44 -7.58
C ASP A 66 -1.10 -2.67 -8.06
N SER A 67 -0.91 -1.41 -8.43
CA SER A 67 -2.00 -0.57 -8.93
C SER A 67 -2.61 -1.15 -10.20
N LEU A 68 -3.91 -0.98 -10.36
CA LEU A 68 -4.60 -1.32 -11.60
C LEU A 68 -4.11 -0.46 -12.77
N PRO A 69 -4.23 -0.90 -14.02
CA PRO A 69 -3.81 -0.12 -15.19
C PRO A 69 -4.51 1.24 -15.24
N MET A 70 -3.86 2.19 -15.89
CA MET A 70 -4.46 3.49 -16.20
C MET A 70 -5.76 3.31 -16.98
N GLY A 71 -6.82 4.01 -16.58
CA GLY A 71 -8.15 3.91 -17.19
C GLY A 71 -9.04 2.80 -16.62
N ALA A 72 -8.55 1.99 -15.68
CA ALA A 72 -9.37 0.99 -14.99
C ALA A 72 -10.54 1.61 -14.20
N ASP A 73 -10.53 2.91 -13.93
CA ASP A 73 -11.63 3.65 -13.28
C ASP A 73 -12.98 3.45 -13.95
N SER A 74 -13.00 3.31 -15.28
CA SER A 74 -14.23 3.07 -16.04
C SER A 74 -14.82 1.69 -15.76
N ILE A 75 -13.98 0.71 -15.46
CA ILE A 75 -14.36 -0.69 -15.20
C ILE A 75 -14.74 -0.85 -13.72
N ILE A 76 -13.90 -0.34 -12.81
CA ILE A 76 -14.15 -0.47 -11.36
C ILE A 76 -15.34 0.36 -10.87
N LYS A 77 -15.88 1.25 -11.72
CA LYS A 77 -17.16 1.92 -11.47
C LYS A 77 -18.32 0.94 -11.28
N ARG A 78 -18.26 -0.23 -11.93
CA ARG A 78 -19.29 -1.27 -11.86
C ARG A 78 -18.62 -2.64 -11.98
N ILE A 79 -17.97 -3.08 -10.91
CA ILE A 79 -17.26 -4.35 -10.86
C ILE A 79 -17.88 -5.26 -9.81
N LEU A 80 -17.79 -6.56 -10.02
CA LEU A 80 -18.21 -7.55 -9.04
C LEU A 80 -17.07 -7.86 -8.07
N ILE A 81 -17.42 -8.13 -6.84
CA ILE A 81 -16.51 -8.78 -5.90
C ILE A 81 -16.63 -10.28 -6.16
N ASP A 82 -15.60 -10.85 -6.78
CA ASP A 82 -15.55 -12.25 -7.20
C ASP A 82 -15.29 -13.19 -6.01
N THR A 83 -14.42 -12.76 -5.09
CA THR A 83 -14.02 -13.54 -3.93
C THR A 83 -14.22 -12.76 -2.66
N LEU A 84 -15.02 -13.29 -1.75
CA LEU A 84 -15.19 -12.75 -0.40
C LEU A 84 -15.44 -13.91 0.58
N THR A 85 -14.42 -14.23 1.39
CA THR A 85 -14.49 -15.35 2.35
C THR A 85 -14.56 -14.82 3.77
N VAL A 86 -15.66 -15.12 4.44
CA VAL A 86 -15.93 -14.81 5.85
C VAL A 86 -16.55 -16.01 6.56
N THR A 87 -16.52 -16.04 7.89
CA THR A 87 -17.15 -17.11 8.67
C THR A 87 -18.65 -16.85 8.89
N GLY A 88 -19.07 -15.59 8.94
CA GLY A 88 -20.48 -15.18 9.15
C GLY A 88 -21.08 -14.56 7.89
N TRP A 89 -21.62 -13.35 8.01
CA TRP A 89 -22.21 -12.63 6.89
C TRP A 89 -21.70 -11.18 6.79
N VAL A 90 -21.92 -10.55 5.65
CA VAL A 90 -21.42 -9.22 5.37
C VAL A 90 -22.57 -8.28 5.07
N THR A 91 -22.48 -7.06 5.60
CA THR A 91 -23.41 -5.96 5.26
C THR A 91 -22.63 -4.80 4.64
N SER A 92 -23.33 -3.97 3.88
CA SER A 92 -22.81 -2.68 3.43
C SER A 92 -22.61 -1.77 4.64
N GLY A 93 -21.41 -1.20 4.79
CA GLY A 93 -21.08 -0.33 5.92
C GLY A 93 -21.89 0.98 5.97
N LEU A 94 -22.59 1.33 4.90
CA LEU A 94 -23.39 2.55 4.83
C LEU A 94 -24.82 2.37 5.35
N ASN A 95 -25.47 1.23 5.05
CA ASN A 95 -26.90 1.05 5.30
C ASN A 95 -27.23 -0.24 6.06
N ASP A 96 -26.23 -0.98 6.53
CA ASP A 96 -26.37 -2.31 7.16
C ASP A 96 -27.24 -3.31 6.34
N THR A 97 -27.34 -3.09 5.01
CA THR A 97 -28.01 -4.02 4.11
C THR A 97 -27.11 -5.20 3.81
N VAL A 98 -27.67 -6.41 3.75
CA VAL A 98 -26.91 -7.61 3.41
C VAL A 98 -26.20 -7.41 2.09
N PHE A 99 -24.88 -7.65 2.08
CA PHE A 99 -24.06 -7.51 0.91
C PHE A 99 -24.29 -8.70 -0.04
N ASN A 100 -24.64 -8.39 -1.30
CA ASN A 100 -24.84 -9.39 -2.32
C ASN A 100 -23.69 -9.35 -3.33
N MET A 101 -22.93 -10.43 -3.45
CA MET A 101 -21.78 -10.54 -4.38
C MET A 101 -22.20 -10.49 -5.86
N ASN A 102 -23.47 -10.71 -6.18
CA ASN A 102 -23.97 -10.58 -7.55
C ASN A 102 -24.24 -9.12 -7.97
N ASP A 103 -24.19 -8.21 -7.02
CA ASP A 103 -24.39 -6.79 -7.28
C ASP A 103 -23.05 -6.10 -7.55
N SER A 104 -22.99 -5.30 -8.61
CA SER A 104 -21.80 -4.52 -8.92
C SER A 104 -21.60 -3.37 -7.94
N VAL A 105 -20.35 -3.13 -7.58
CA VAL A 105 -19.92 -2.06 -6.67
C VAL A 105 -19.08 -1.02 -7.39
N ASP A 106 -19.10 0.22 -6.90
CA ASP A 106 -18.22 1.30 -7.37
C ASP A 106 -17.01 1.40 -6.45
N LEU A 107 -15.86 0.93 -6.93
CA LEU A 107 -14.59 0.92 -6.20
C LEU A 107 -13.67 2.10 -6.52
N ARG A 108 -14.14 3.13 -7.23
CA ARG A 108 -13.37 4.36 -7.48
C ARG A 108 -13.14 5.18 -6.20
N LYS A 109 -13.94 4.94 -5.18
CA LYS A 109 -13.80 5.50 -3.84
C LYS A 109 -13.75 4.38 -2.83
N PRO A 110 -13.09 4.57 -1.68
CA PRO A 110 -13.10 3.58 -0.64
C PRO A 110 -14.52 3.24 -0.20
N ILE A 111 -14.83 1.94 -0.14
CA ILE A 111 -16.08 1.42 0.40
C ILE A 111 -15.85 0.71 1.71
N LYS A 112 -16.90 0.61 2.52
CA LYS A 112 -16.87 -0.07 3.81
C LYS A 112 -17.75 -1.30 3.78
N LEU A 113 -17.23 -2.42 4.25
CA LEU A 113 -17.96 -3.65 4.51
C LEU A 113 -17.92 -3.96 5.99
N LYS A 114 -19.05 -4.31 6.56
CA LYS A 114 -19.17 -4.73 7.95
C LYS A 114 -19.41 -6.23 7.99
N VAL A 115 -18.49 -6.94 8.60
CA VAL A 115 -18.55 -8.40 8.78
C VAL A 115 -19.17 -8.68 10.14
N HIS A 116 -20.18 -9.53 10.17
CA HIS A 116 -20.82 -10.04 11.35
C HIS A 116 -20.36 -11.49 11.57
N ALA A 117 -19.88 -11.82 12.75
CA ALA A 117 -19.53 -13.17 13.10
C ALA A 117 -20.77 -14.05 13.25
N ALA A 118 -20.57 -15.36 13.25
CA ALA A 118 -21.66 -16.32 13.43
C ALA A 118 -22.33 -16.25 14.82
N ASP A 119 -21.64 -15.66 15.82
CA ASP A 119 -22.19 -15.43 17.18
C ASP A 119 -23.30 -14.37 17.21
N GLY A 120 -23.49 -13.61 16.11
CA GLY A 120 -24.48 -12.55 16.00
C GLY A 120 -24.16 -11.27 16.80
N ILE A 121 -23.06 -11.25 17.54
CA ILE A 121 -22.65 -10.15 18.43
C ILE A 121 -21.40 -9.45 17.91
N THR A 122 -20.38 -10.22 17.54
CA THR A 122 -19.08 -9.70 17.12
C THR A 122 -19.14 -9.15 15.71
N THR A 123 -18.68 -7.92 15.53
CA THR A 123 -18.62 -7.28 14.20
C THR A 123 -17.27 -6.63 13.96
N ARG A 124 -16.85 -6.55 12.68
CA ARG A 124 -15.68 -5.80 12.24
C ARG A 124 -15.98 -5.06 10.95
N GLU A 125 -15.55 -3.80 10.86
CA GLU A 125 -15.65 -3.00 9.65
C GLU A 125 -14.30 -2.99 8.91
N TYR A 126 -14.34 -3.25 7.60
CA TYR A 126 -13.20 -3.19 6.70
C TYR A 126 -13.39 -2.09 5.67
N THR A 127 -12.32 -1.37 5.35
CA THR A 127 -12.30 -0.39 4.27
C THR A 127 -11.57 -0.97 3.07
N ILE A 128 -12.25 -1.04 1.93
CA ILE A 128 -11.68 -1.49 0.66
C ILE A 128 -11.21 -0.27 -0.11
N LYS A 129 -9.92 -0.26 -0.51
CA LYS A 129 -9.29 0.80 -1.30
C LYS A 129 -8.68 0.16 -2.54
N VAL A 130 -9.03 0.67 -3.70
CA VAL A 130 -8.44 0.20 -4.97
C VAL A 130 -7.55 1.29 -5.54
N ASN A 131 -6.28 0.95 -5.74
CA ASN A 131 -5.28 1.84 -6.32
C ASN A 131 -5.27 1.63 -7.84
N VAL A 132 -5.34 2.73 -8.59
CA VAL A 132 -5.25 2.75 -10.06
C VAL A 132 -4.08 3.65 -10.44
N HIS A 133 -3.31 3.26 -11.45
CA HIS A 133 -2.25 4.09 -11.98
C HIS A 133 -2.81 5.40 -12.54
N THR A 134 -2.30 6.52 -12.08
CA THR A 134 -2.62 7.85 -12.63
C THR A 134 -1.83 8.16 -13.90
N GLN A 135 -0.73 7.45 -14.10
CA GLN A 135 0.11 7.51 -15.30
C GLN A 135 0.46 6.10 -15.72
N ASP A 136 0.61 5.87 -17.01
CA ASP A 136 1.08 4.60 -17.52
C ASP A 136 2.56 4.39 -17.10
N PRO A 137 2.88 3.36 -16.30
CA PRO A 137 4.24 3.11 -15.83
C PRO A 137 5.21 2.77 -16.99
N ASP A 138 4.67 2.28 -18.13
CA ASP A 138 5.47 1.92 -19.30
C ASP A 138 5.63 3.09 -20.27
N SER A 139 4.98 4.23 -20.01
CA SER A 139 5.10 5.44 -20.84
C SER A 139 6.07 6.44 -20.23
N LEU A 140 7.07 6.84 -21.01
CA LEU A 140 7.98 7.91 -20.65
C LEU A 140 7.45 9.24 -21.21
N ILE A 141 6.92 10.08 -20.30
CA ILE A 141 6.41 11.40 -20.69
C ILE A 141 7.53 12.42 -20.54
N TRP A 142 8.05 12.91 -21.67
CA TRP A 142 8.99 14.00 -21.68
C TRP A 142 8.25 15.33 -21.54
N ARG A 143 8.74 16.19 -20.64
CA ARG A 143 8.27 17.58 -20.50
C ARG A 143 9.45 18.52 -20.60
N GLU A 144 9.28 19.56 -21.36
CA GLU A 144 10.27 20.63 -21.43
C GLU A 144 10.22 21.45 -20.14
N MET A 145 11.38 21.68 -19.56
CA MET A 145 11.48 22.55 -18.38
C MET A 145 11.54 24.01 -18.82
N PRO A 146 11.00 24.94 -18.01
CA PRO A 146 11.20 26.37 -18.28
C PRO A 146 12.68 26.72 -18.38
N SER A 147 13.01 27.64 -19.29
CA SER A 147 14.37 28.13 -19.44
C SER A 147 14.90 28.68 -18.12
N LEU A 148 16.19 28.47 -17.85
CA LEU A 148 16.83 29.08 -16.68
C LEU A 148 16.80 30.62 -16.81
N PRO A 149 16.53 31.33 -15.68
CA PRO A 149 16.51 32.81 -15.69
C PRO A 149 17.84 33.44 -16.10
N ALA A 150 18.96 32.73 -15.92
CA ALA A 150 20.28 33.17 -16.38
C ALA A 150 21.07 32.02 -16.99
N SER A 151 21.79 32.28 -18.06
CA SER A 151 22.67 31.28 -18.68
C SER A 151 23.87 30.96 -17.80
N PRO A 152 24.35 29.72 -17.79
CA PRO A 152 25.55 29.33 -17.06
C PRO A 152 26.79 30.13 -17.56
N ALA A 153 27.57 30.65 -16.63
CA ALA A 153 28.71 31.55 -16.95
C ALA A 153 29.85 30.87 -17.73
N SER A 154 29.94 29.56 -17.77
CA SER A 154 31.11 28.83 -18.32
C SER A 154 30.77 27.68 -19.25
N GLY A 155 29.56 27.60 -19.79
CA GLY A 155 29.14 26.50 -20.68
C GLY A 155 29.09 25.09 -20.02
N LYS A 156 29.49 24.96 -18.78
CA LYS A 156 29.42 23.72 -18.01
C LYS A 156 28.27 23.81 -16.98
N GLN A 157 27.12 23.39 -17.40
CA GLN A 157 25.98 23.26 -16.51
C GLN A 157 26.12 21.99 -15.63
N ARG A 158 25.80 22.12 -14.38
CA ARG A 158 25.72 20.98 -13.43
C ARG A 158 24.38 20.99 -12.76
N SER A 159 23.80 19.84 -12.62
CA SER A 159 22.53 19.69 -11.95
C SER A 159 22.56 18.50 -11.00
N VAL A 160 21.77 18.57 -9.94
CA VAL A 160 21.59 17.51 -8.97
C VAL A 160 20.20 17.58 -8.40
N VAL A 161 19.60 16.42 -8.14
CA VAL A 161 18.29 16.32 -7.50
C VAL A 161 18.49 15.88 -6.05
N LEU A 162 17.85 16.58 -5.13
CA LEU A 162 17.82 16.23 -3.70
C LEU A 162 16.42 16.47 -3.15
N ASN A 163 15.79 15.42 -2.60
CA ASN A 163 14.46 15.50 -1.96
C ASN A 163 13.41 16.25 -2.80
N GLU A 164 13.22 15.82 -4.04
CA GLU A 164 12.28 16.44 -4.98
C GLU A 164 12.62 17.86 -5.43
N ASP A 165 13.79 18.38 -5.06
CA ASP A 165 14.31 19.64 -5.54
C ASP A 165 15.42 19.42 -6.56
N LEU A 166 15.30 20.04 -7.69
CA LEU A 166 16.36 20.14 -8.71
C LEU A 166 17.15 21.42 -8.46
N LEU A 167 18.46 21.27 -8.27
CA LEU A 167 19.40 22.38 -8.22
C LEU A 167 20.20 22.40 -9.52
N VAL A 168 20.27 23.58 -10.13
CA VAL A 168 21.07 23.82 -11.34
C VAL A 168 22.08 24.91 -11.07
N TYR A 169 23.34 24.54 -11.07
CA TYR A 169 24.46 25.43 -10.83
C TYR A 169 24.80 26.22 -12.11
N THR A 170 24.74 27.53 -12.00
CA THR A 170 25.06 28.44 -13.11
C THR A 170 26.49 28.99 -13.00
N SER A 171 27.10 28.91 -11.82
CA SER A 171 28.49 29.26 -11.57
C SER A 171 29.08 28.43 -10.45
N THR A 172 30.31 28.75 -10.02
CA THR A 172 30.95 28.14 -8.84
C THR A 172 30.32 28.60 -7.50
N THR A 173 29.52 29.67 -7.52
CA THR A 173 28.95 30.28 -6.31
C THR A 173 27.45 30.50 -6.38
N THR A 174 26.81 30.19 -7.51
CA THR A 174 25.37 30.44 -7.69
C THR A 174 24.63 29.23 -8.26
N ALA A 175 23.41 29.05 -7.84
CA ALA A 175 22.51 28.01 -8.36
C ALA A 175 21.05 28.49 -8.37
N TYR A 176 20.24 27.89 -9.23
CA TYR A 176 18.79 27.96 -9.17
C TYR A 176 18.23 26.67 -8.59
N ARG A 177 17.13 26.79 -7.89
CA ARG A 177 16.39 25.65 -7.32
C ARG A 177 14.96 25.65 -7.83
N THR A 178 14.44 24.48 -8.13
CA THR A 178 13.02 24.26 -8.41
C THR A 178 12.57 22.94 -7.83
N SER A 179 11.31 22.87 -7.37
CA SER A 179 10.72 21.59 -7.00
C SER A 179 10.30 20.82 -8.24
N VAL A 180 10.57 19.51 -8.26
CA VAL A 180 10.16 18.58 -9.31
C VAL A 180 9.04 17.64 -8.87
N SER A 181 8.49 17.82 -7.66
CA SER A 181 7.37 17.03 -7.13
C SER A 181 6.10 17.14 -7.99
N ASN A 182 5.89 18.29 -8.61
CA ASN A 182 4.80 18.49 -9.57
C ASN A 182 5.34 18.95 -10.94
N PRO A 183 5.57 18.02 -11.87
CA PRO A 183 6.12 18.32 -13.18
C PRO A 183 5.27 19.26 -14.04
N ALA A 184 3.97 19.44 -13.69
CA ALA A 184 3.07 20.33 -14.45
C ALA A 184 3.24 21.80 -14.07
N SER A 185 3.87 22.11 -12.93
CA SER A 185 4.00 23.48 -12.40
C SER A 185 5.43 23.84 -12.00
N ILE A 186 6.42 23.39 -12.77
CA ILE A 186 7.83 23.70 -12.50
C ILE A 186 8.07 25.18 -12.73
N GLN A 187 8.59 25.87 -11.71
CA GLN A 187 9.00 27.27 -11.78
C GLN A 187 10.33 27.44 -11.06
N TRP A 188 11.27 28.15 -11.67
CA TRP A 188 12.55 28.45 -11.04
C TRP A 188 12.36 29.43 -9.88
N GLY A 189 12.93 29.07 -8.73
CA GLY A 189 13.03 29.98 -7.59
C GLY A 189 14.08 31.07 -7.81
N ASN A 190 14.29 31.85 -6.76
CA ASN A 190 15.32 32.88 -6.76
C ASN A 190 16.73 32.29 -6.86
N LEU A 191 17.67 33.08 -7.35
CA LEU A 191 19.09 32.74 -7.38
C LEU A 191 19.57 32.53 -5.92
N ILE A 192 20.21 31.42 -5.67
CA ILE A 192 20.82 31.11 -4.39
C ILE A 192 22.33 31.19 -4.49
N THR A 193 22.96 31.76 -3.43
CA THR A 193 24.41 31.78 -3.28
C THR A 193 24.85 30.53 -2.52
N ILE A 194 25.88 29.87 -3.03
CA ILE A 194 26.49 28.68 -2.42
C ILE A 194 27.95 28.95 -2.10
N SER A 195 28.51 28.25 -1.12
CA SER A 195 29.95 28.30 -0.86
C SER A 195 30.69 27.63 -2.02
N GLY A 196 31.70 28.32 -2.56
CA GLY A 196 32.39 28.01 -3.80
C GLY A 196 32.52 26.56 -4.19
N LEU A 197 31.90 26.22 -5.32
CA LEU A 197 31.99 24.90 -5.94
C LEU A 197 33.19 24.87 -6.87
N PRO A 198 34.16 23.93 -6.75
CA PRO A 198 35.23 23.79 -7.71
C PRO A 198 34.68 23.62 -9.15
N SER A 199 35.37 24.22 -10.11
CA SER A 199 34.91 24.19 -11.51
C SER A 199 34.87 22.82 -12.15
N ASP A 200 35.57 21.83 -11.56
CA ASP A 200 35.70 20.45 -11.99
C ASP A 200 34.95 19.45 -11.05
N ALA A 201 34.24 19.95 -10.04
CA ALA A 201 33.56 19.08 -9.11
C ALA A 201 32.42 18.25 -9.76
N LYS A 202 32.35 16.99 -9.41
CA LYS A 202 31.19 16.14 -9.64
C LYS A 202 30.22 16.25 -8.46
N LEU A 203 28.94 16.30 -8.76
CA LEU A 203 27.87 16.35 -7.76
C LEU A 203 27.16 14.99 -7.74
N ILE A 204 26.97 14.46 -6.54
CA ILE A 204 26.25 13.23 -6.30
C ILE A 204 25.24 13.50 -5.19
N SER A 205 23.98 13.17 -5.41
CA SER A 205 22.95 13.23 -4.36
C SER A 205 22.90 11.91 -3.59
N THR A 206 22.70 12.04 -2.29
CA THR A 206 22.28 10.96 -1.40
C THR A 206 20.86 11.26 -0.93
N THR A 207 20.31 10.46 -0.04
CA THR A 207 18.96 10.69 0.51
C THR A 207 18.82 12.07 1.18
N ASP A 208 19.85 12.56 1.86
CA ASP A 208 19.76 13.76 2.66
C ASP A 208 20.78 14.86 2.25
N TYR A 209 21.77 14.53 1.42
CA TYR A 209 22.91 15.39 1.15
C TYR A 209 23.32 15.41 -0.31
N ILE A 210 23.97 16.49 -0.71
CA ILE A 210 24.71 16.59 -1.97
C ILE A 210 26.21 16.47 -1.64
N LEU A 211 26.84 15.44 -2.20
CA LEU A 211 28.26 15.23 -2.11
C LEU A 211 28.95 15.90 -3.28
N GLN A 212 30.04 16.60 -3.01
CA GLN A 212 30.90 17.18 -4.00
C GLN A 212 32.20 16.40 -4.05
N GLN A 213 32.54 15.84 -5.20
CA GLN A 213 33.81 15.15 -5.42
C GLN A 213 34.69 16.01 -6.34
N ARG A 214 35.88 16.36 -5.86
CA ARG A 214 36.90 16.98 -6.69
C ARG A 214 37.71 15.91 -7.43
N MET A 215 38.03 16.15 -8.68
CA MET A 215 38.75 15.21 -9.56
C MET A 215 40.28 15.23 -9.37
N GLU A 216 40.78 15.51 -8.18
CA GLU A 216 42.22 15.38 -7.89
C GLU A 216 42.57 13.96 -7.44
N LYS A 217 43.78 13.48 -7.86
CA LYS A 217 44.23 12.08 -7.64
C LYS A 217 44.28 11.64 -6.16
N HIS A 218 44.08 12.54 -5.20
CA HIS A 218 44.11 12.28 -3.75
C HIS A 218 43.18 13.16 -2.94
N SER A 219 41.99 13.54 -3.44
CA SER A 219 41.11 14.42 -2.66
C SER A 219 39.99 13.68 -1.94
N THR A 220 39.87 13.93 -0.65
CA THR A 220 38.72 13.58 0.18
C THR A 220 37.45 14.29 -0.31
N PRO A 221 36.29 13.67 -0.25
CA PRO A 221 35.03 14.31 -0.62
C PRO A 221 34.71 15.47 0.34
N ILE A 222 34.40 16.64 -0.19
CA ILE A 222 33.95 17.80 0.58
C ILE A 222 32.43 17.84 0.50
N MET A 223 31.78 17.91 1.63
CA MET A 223 30.33 18.03 1.70
C MET A 223 29.91 19.51 1.71
N VAL A 224 28.87 19.88 0.97
CA VAL A 224 28.34 21.24 0.89
C VAL A 224 26.94 21.29 1.50
N GLN A 225 26.68 22.26 2.35
CA GLN A 225 25.41 22.48 3.01
C GLN A 225 24.43 23.22 2.10
N ILE A 226 23.23 22.67 1.93
CA ILE A 226 22.09 23.35 1.33
C ILE A 226 20.92 23.27 2.34
N GLY A 227 20.62 24.41 3.01
CA GLY A 227 19.60 24.49 4.05
C GLY A 227 20.16 24.37 5.49
N LYS A 228 19.29 24.20 6.50
CA LYS A 228 19.65 24.25 7.93
C LYS A 228 20.44 23.05 8.50
N LYS A 229 20.93 22.10 7.69
CA LYS A 229 21.71 20.94 8.16
C LYS A 229 23.18 21.05 7.78
N TRP A 230 24.03 20.77 8.75
CA TRP A 230 25.49 20.78 8.62
C TRP A 230 25.98 19.53 7.89
N ILE A 231 27.03 19.72 7.10
CA ILE A 231 27.62 18.70 6.24
C ILE A 231 29.12 18.59 6.55
N CYS A 232 29.59 17.37 6.73
CA CYS A 232 30.97 17.07 7.11
C CYS A 232 31.98 17.62 6.08
N ARG A 233 33.03 18.30 6.54
CA ARG A 233 34.08 18.85 5.68
C ARG A 233 35.15 17.85 5.30
N GLU A 234 35.30 16.78 6.07
CA GLU A 234 36.30 15.74 5.82
C GLU A 234 35.78 14.41 6.36
N CYS A 235 35.51 13.44 5.51
CA CYS A 235 35.28 12.06 5.90
C CYS A 235 36.47 11.23 5.40
N THR A 236 37.34 10.83 6.31
CA THR A 236 38.31 9.75 6.11
C THR A 236 37.63 8.43 6.36
N TRP A 237 37.76 7.50 5.41
CA TRP A 237 37.42 6.10 5.56
C TRP A 237 38.63 5.31 6.01
#